data_856ae27ed26a128ec7c4323aeb2287a3
#
_entry.id   856ae27ed26a128ec7c4323aeb2287a3
#
_cell.length_a   1.000
_cell.length_b   1.000
_cell.length_c   1.000
_cell.angle_alpha   90.00
_cell.angle_beta   90.00
_cell.angle_gamma   90.00
#
_symmetry.space_group_name_H-M   'P 1'
#
loop_
_entity.id
_entity.type
_entity.pdbx_description
1 polymer ?
#
loop_
_entity_poly.entity_id
_entity_poly.type
_entity_poly.pdbx_seq_one_letter_code
_entity_poly.pdbx_strand_id
1 'polypeptide(L)'
;MKKIIACISIICYTLLCYSQNQTTDNNYRTQKNISYLHPGEKDSYKLERCKLDLHYPTDKKGFATLIWFHGGGLEAGEKHFPKEFLEQGYAVIAVNYRLSPRAQNPAYTEDAAEAVAWTFENIEEFGGDKDKIYIAGHSAGGYLCLMLNLDKSYLAKWNIDANS
;
A
#
# COMPACT_ATOMS: atom_id res chain seq x y z
N MET A 1 6.13 -40.57 -56.65
CA MET A 1 6.31 -39.22 -56.09
C MET A 1 4.97 -38.71 -55.60
N LYS A 2 4.57 -38.97 -54.37
CA LYS A 2 3.39 -38.39 -53.68
C LYS A 2 3.47 -38.86 -52.22
N LYS A 3 3.98 -38.08 -51.30
CA LYS A 3 3.76 -38.16 -49.85
C LYS A 3 4.77 -37.30 -49.08
N ILE A 4 4.70 -35.97 -49.15
CA ILE A 4 5.33 -35.05 -48.20
C ILE A 4 4.54 -33.73 -48.30
N ILE A 5 3.31 -33.67 -47.87
CA ILE A 5 2.59 -32.41 -47.60
C ILE A 5 1.47 -32.69 -46.53
N ALA A 6 1.82 -33.17 -45.41
CA ALA A 6 0.83 -33.34 -44.33
C ALA A 6 1.32 -33.04 -42.90
N CYS A 7 2.55 -32.55 -42.74
CA CYS A 7 3.11 -32.32 -41.38
C CYS A 7 3.30 -30.84 -40.99
N ILE A 8 3.02 -29.88 -41.86
CA ILE A 8 3.26 -28.44 -41.54
C ILE A 8 2.03 -27.73 -40.99
N SER A 9 0.81 -28.27 -41.19
CA SER A 9 -0.44 -27.63 -40.78
C SER A 9 -0.79 -27.83 -39.28
N ILE A 10 -0.21 -28.80 -38.61
CA ILE A 10 -0.57 -29.09 -37.20
C ILE A 10 0.26 -28.28 -36.20
N ILE A 11 1.47 -27.86 -36.57
CA ILE A 11 2.35 -27.09 -35.67
C ILE A 11 1.91 -25.62 -35.58
N CYS A 12 1.23 -25.09 -36.57
CA CYS A 12 0.74 -23.71 -36.56
C CYS A 12 -0.49 -23.49 -35.66
N TYR A 13 -1.31 -24.53 -35.45
CA TYR A 13 -2.53 -24.44 -34.62
C TYR A 13 -2.22 -24.50 -33.11
N THR A 14 -1.14 -25.13 -32.68
CA THR A 14 -0.77 -25.22 -31.26
C THR A 14 -0.08 -23.96 -30.74
N LEU A 15 0.53 -23.15 -31.62
CA LEU A 15 1.13 -21.86 -31.24
C LEU A 15 0.14 -20.71 -31.16
N LEU A 16 -1.02 -20.83 -31.80
CA LEU A 16 -2.10 -19.83 -31.75
C LEU A 16 -3.00 -19.97 -30.52
N CYS A 17 -3.00 -21.11 -29.85
CA CYS A 17 -3.78 -21.32 -28.61
C CYS A 17 -3.06 -20.91 -27.34
N TYR A 18 -1.77 -20.57 -27.38
CA TYR A 18 -1.00 -20.16 -26.19
C TYR A 18 -0.94 -18.64 -25.99
N SER A 19 -1.55 -17.86 -26.88
CA SER A 19 -1.52 -16.39 -26.83
C SER A 19 -2.83 -15.74 -26.34
N GLN A 20 -3.75 -16.48 -25.76
CA GLN A 20 -5.00 -15.88 -25.24
C GLN A 20 -5.34 -16.47 -23.89
N ASN A 21 -4.81 -15.90 -22.84
CA ASN A 21 -5.46 -15.65 -21.55
C ASN A 21 -4.48 -14.94 -20.61
N GLN A 22 -4.07 -13.74 -20.96
CA GLN A 22 -3.83 -12.73 -19.93
C GLN A 22 -5.15 -11.97 -19.80
N THR A 23 -6.11 -12.55 -19.12
CA THR A 23 -7.14 -11.79 -18.45
C THR A 23 -6.40 -10.97 -17.41
N THR A 24 -6.20 -9.69 -17.68
CA THR A 24 -5.94 -8.72 -16.61
C THR A 24 -7.16 -8.79 -15.71
N ASP A 25 -7.03 -9.55 -14.64
CA ASP A 25 -8.06 -9.72 -13.63
C ASP A 25 -8.21 -8.35 -12.97
N ASN A 26 -9.23 -7.61 -13.40
CA ASN A 26 -9.53 -6.24 -12.97
C ASN A 26 -10.11 -6.21 -11.53
N ASN A 27 -9.76 -7.20 -10.70
CA ASN A 27 -10.28 -7.37 -9.35
C ASN A 27 -9.60 -6.45 -8.33
N TYR A 28 -8.74 -5.53 -8.78
CA TYR A 28 -8.08 -4.55 -7.93
C TYR A 28 -8.28 -3.13 -8.44
N ARG A 29 -8.33 -2.20 -7.51
CA ARG A 29 -8.36 -0.75 -7.79
C ARG A 29 -7.25 -0.04 -7.04
N THR A 30 -6.68 0.98 -7.68
CA THR A 30 -5.71 1.87 -7.05
C THR A 30 -6.28 3.28 -6.96
N GLN A 31 -6.29 3.85 -5.77
CA GLN A 31 -6.48 5.28 -5.54
C GLN A 31 -5.15 5.91 -5.12
N LYS A 32 -4.83 7.07 -5.69
CA LYS A 32 -3.55 7.74 -5.46
C LYS A 32 -3.73 9.10 -4.80
N ASN A 33 -2.70 9.49 -4.04
CA ASN A 33 -2.59 10.83 -3.44
C ASN A 33 -3.77 11.19 -2.50
N ILE A 34 -4.29 10.21 -1.79
CA ILE A 34 -5.30 10.41 -0.75
C ILE A 34 -4.61 11.15 0.41
N SER A 35 -5.14 12.28 0.83
CA SER A 35 -4.67 12.96 2.05
C SER A 35 -5.13 12.16 3.26
N TYR A 36 -4.22 11.85 4.16
CA TYR A 36 -4.56 11.21 5.43
C TYR A 36 -4.63 12.20 6.60
N LEU A 37 -4.53 13.49 6.29
CA LEU A 37 -4.57 14.55 7.30
C LEU A 37 -5.99 14.84 7.75
N HIS A 38 -6.13 15.14 9.04
CA HIS A 38 -7.39 15.61 9.58
C HIS A 38 -7.79 17.00 9.03
N PRO A 39 -9.08 17.31 8.95
CA PRO A 39 -9.55 18.61 8.50
C PRO A 39 -8.98 19.76 9.34
N GLY A 40 -8.51 20.80 8.66
CA GLY A 40 -8.01 22.01 9.30
C GLY A 40 -6.48 22.09 9.43
N GLU A 41 -5.74 21.09 8.95
CA GLU A 41 -4.27 21.15 8.87
C GLU A 41 -3.82 22.39 8.07
N LYS A 42 -2.79 23.10 8.57
CA LYS A 42 -2.28 24.33 7.96
C LYS A 42 -0.80 24.27 7.61
N ASP A 43 -0.07 23.26 8.10
CA ASP A 43 1.33 23.07 7.76
C ASP A 43 1.43 22.72 6.28
N SER A 44 2.02 23.64 5.51
CA SER A 44 2.15 23.50 4.04
C SER A 44 2.96 22.28 3.64
N TYR A 45 3.94 21.85 4.45
CA TYR A 45 4.72 20.66 4.15
C TYR A 45 3.93 19.38 4.44
N LYS A 46 3.13 19.34 5.50
CA LYS A 46 2.18 18.25 5.71
C LYS A 46 1.19 18.14 4.56
N LEU A 47 0.57 19.26 4.16
CA LEU A 47 -0.39 19.32 3.04
C LEU A 47 0.22 18.84 1.71
N GLU A 48 1.50 19.14 1.49
CA GLU A 48 2.25 18.69 0.32
C GLU A 48 2.53 17.18 0.39
N ARG A 49 3.09 16.75 1.52
CA ARG A 49 3.77 15.45 1.66
C ARG A 49 2.91 14.33 2.21
N CYS A 50 2.02 14.61 3.18
CA CYS A 50 1.27 13.60 3.91
C CYS A 50 0.11 13.04 3.10
N LYS A 51 0.46 12.15 2.16
CA LYS A 51 -0.46 11.47 1.25
C LYS A 51 -0.14 9.99 1.18
N LEU A 52 -1.15 9.20 0.95
CA LEU A 52 -1.03 7.77 0.72
C LEU A 52 -1.61 7.35 -0.63
N ASP A 53 -1.17 6.20 -1.12
CA ASP A 53 -1.80 5.47 -2.22
C ASP A 53 -2.39 4.18 -1.66
N LEU A 54 -3.59 3.81 -2.09
CA LEU A 54 -4.31 2.60 -1.68
C LEU A 54 -4.56 1.70 -2.88
N HIS A 55 -4.09 0.46 -2.80
CA HIS A 55 -4.38 -0.62 -3.76
C HIS A 55 -5.17 -1.71 -3.04
N TYR A 56 -6.36 -2.06 -3.53
CA TYR A 56 -7.29 -2.94 -2.81
C TYR A 56 -8.12 -3.81 -3.74
N PRO A 57 -8.53 -5.02 -3.30
CA PRO A 57 -9.42 -5.89 -4.05
C PRO A 57 -10.83 -5.32 -4.13
N THR A 58 -11.51 -5.51 -5.27
CA THR A 58 -12.88 -5.02 -5.51
C THR A 58 -13.92 -6.13 -5.50
N ASP A 59 -13.50 -7.39 -5.57
CA ASP A 59 -14.33 -8.59 -5.68
C ASP A 59 -14.68 -9.25 -4.34
N LYS A 60 -14.15 -8.72 -3.23
CA LYS A 60 -14.37 -9.26 -1.88
C LYS A 60 -14.42 -8.18 -0.81
N LYS A 61 -14.88 -8.56 0.38
CA LYS A 61 -14.98 -7.75 1.59
C LYS A 61 -14.26 -8.43 2.77
N GLY A 62 -13.99 -7.69 3.84
CA GLY A 62 -13.33 -8.19 5.03
C GLY A 62 -11.86 -8.57 4.82
N PHE A 63 -11.21 -7.97 3.83
CA PHE A 63 -9.80 -8.21 3.55
C PHE A 63 -8.90 -7.49 4.56
N ALA A 64 -7.71 -8.05 4.79
CA ALA A 64 -6.67 -7.44 5.59
C ALA A 64 -6.02 -6.23 4.85
N THR A 65 -5.38 -5.34 5.59
CA THR A 65 -4.69 -4.17 5.03
C THR A 65 -3.27 -4.10 5.55
N LEU A 66 -2.31 -3.98 4.64
CA LEU A 66 -0.90 -3.75 4.94
C LEU A 66 -0.55 -2.29 4.68
N ILE A 67 -0.13 -1.56 5.71
CA ILE A 67 0.40 -0.19 5.58
C ILE A 67 1.91 -0.29 5.42
N TRP A 68 2.42 0.23 4.29
CA TRP A 68 3.83 0.19 3.93
C TRP A 68 4.50 1.56 4.05
N PHE A 69 5.56 1.63 4.85
CA PHE A 69 6.42 2.81 4.99
C PHE A 69 7.74 2.60 4.23
N HIS A 70 8.05 3.52 3.32
CA HIS A 70 9.29 3.46 2.54
C HIS A 70 10.54 3.75 3.37
N GLY A 71 11.69 3.34 2.87
CA GLY A 71 13.00 3.69 3.42
C GLY A 71 13.50 5.05 2.94
N GLY A 72 14.79 5.32 3.18
CA GLY A 72 15.47 6.53 2.72
C GLY A 72 16.04 7.40 3.84
N GLY A 73 16.34 6.80 5.02
CA GLY A 73 17.04 7.46 6.11
C GLY A 73 16.27 8.61 6.79
N LEU A 74 14.95 8.72 6.56
CA LEU A 74 14.11 9.86 6.95
C LEU A 74 14.47 11.18 6.23
N GLU A 75 15.32 11.10 5.19
CA GLU A 75 15.81 12.25 4.42
C GLU A 75 15.36 12.21 2.96
N ALA A 76 15.04 11.02 2.46
CA ALA A 76 14.64 10.78 1.07
C ALA A 76 13.60 9.68 0.96
N GLY A 77 13.10 9.45 -0.24
CA GLY A 77 12.18 8.37 -0.56
C GLY A 77 10.77 8.85 -0.90
N GLU A 78 10.02 7.97 -1.54
CA GLU A 78 8.65 8.19 -2.00
C GLU A 78 7.81 6.94 -1.76
N LYS A 79 6.51 7.15 -1.51
CA LYS A 79 5.54 6.07 -1.42
C LYS A 79 5.53 5.23 -2.70
N HIS A 80 5.59 3.95 -2.53
CA HIS A 80 5.51 2.97 -3.61
C HIS A 80 4.95 1.67 -3.07
N PHE A 81 4.32 0.90 -3.92
CA PHE A 81 3.91 -0.45 -3.59
C PHE A 81 5.06 -1.42 -3.89
N PRO A 82 5.56 -2.19 -2.90
CA PRO A 82 6.42 -3.33 -3.20
C PRO A 82 5.65 -4.34 -4.04
N LYS A 83 6.21 -4.76 -5.16
CA LYS A 83 5.52 -5.63 -6.13
C LYS A 83 5.09 -6.96 -5.52
N GLU A 84 5.85 -7.43 -4.56
CA GLU A 84 5.66 -8.70 -3.87
C GLU A 84 4.36 -8.72 -3.01
N PHE A 85 3.84 -7.55 -2.67
CA PHE A 85 2.63 -7.41 -1.85
C PHE A 85 1.37 -7.15 -2.67
N LEU A 86 1.51 -6.87 -3.98
CA LEU A 86 0.35 -6.58 -4.82
C LEU A 86 -0.41 -7.86 -5.18
N GLU A 87 -1.73 -7.73 -5.31
CA GLU A 87 -2.63 -8.79 -5.80
C GLU A 87 -2.62 -10.08 -4.96
N GLN A 88 -2.27 -9.97 -3.66
CA GLN A 88 -2.21 -11.10 -2.73
C GLN A 88 -3.53 -11.30 -1.94
N GLY A 89 -4.61 -10.66 -2.33
CA GLY A 89 -5.89 -10.84 -1.68
C GLY A 89 -6.15 -9.92 -0.48
N TYR A 90 -5.28 -8.96 -0.23
CA TYR A 90 -5.41 -7.91 0.78
C TYR A 90 -5.15 -6.51 0.17
N ALA A 91 -5.44 -5.47 0.91
CA ALA A 91 -5.10 -4.12 0.50
C ALA A 91 -3.67 -3.75 0.91
N VAL A 92 -3.02 -2.91 0.08
CA VAL A 92 -1.72 -2.30 0.39
C VAL A 92 -1.88 -0.79 0.38
N ILE A 93 -1.44 -0.13 1.44
CA ILE A 93 -1.36 1.32 1.55
C ILE A 93 0.12 1.71 1.53
N ALA A 94 0.53 2.55 0.57
CA ALA A 94 1.87 3.11 0.51
C ALA A 94 1.84 4.55 1.01
N VAL A 95 2.67 4.88 2.00
CA VAL A 95 2.59 6.14 2.75
C VAL A 95 3.80 7.01 2.49
N ASN A 96 3.55 8.30 2.17
CA ASN A 96 4.53 9.37 2.29
C ASN A 96 4.40 10.03 3.67
N TYR A 97 5.52 10.35 4.28
CA TYR A 97 5.64 11.09 5.52
C TYR A 97 6.68 12.21 5.35
N ARG A 98 6.63 13.26 6.17
CA ARG A 98 7.60 14.37 6.10
C ARG A 98 9.02 13.88 6.31
N LEU A 99 9.99 14.57 5.73
CA LEU A 99 11.40 14.19 5.69
C LEU A 99 12.29 15.32 6.21
N SER A 100 13.43 14.95 6.75
CA SER A 100 14.55 15.85 7.07
C SER A 100 15.11 16.48 5.77
N PRO A 101 15.64 17.70 5.79
CA PRO A 101 15.72 18.62 6.93
C PRO A 101 14.46 19.48 7.14
N ARG A 102 13.43 19.39 6.27
CA ARG A 102 12.20 20.19 6.37
C ARG A 102 11.33 19.80 7.58
N ALA A 103 11.50 18.59 8.10
CA ALA A 103 10.92 18.13 9.36
C ALA A 103 12.00 17.48 10.23
N GLN A 104 11.72 17.33 11.51
CA GLN A 104 12.60 16.68 12.50
C GLN A 104 11.77 15.73 13.38
N ASN A 105 12.45 14.84 14.12
CA ASN A 105 11.78 14.01 15.10
C ASN A 105 11.02 14.89 16.12
N PRO A 106 9.76 14.56 16.48
CA PRO A 106 9.04 13.32 16.20
C PRO A 106 8.13 13.34 14.95
N ALA A 107 8.19 14.37 14.10
CA ALA A 107 7.25 14.62 13.00
C ALA A 107 7.03 13.40 12.08
N TYR A 108 8.08 12.62 11.78
CA TYR A 108 7.98 11.44 10.91
C TYR A 108 7.08 10.35 11.53
N THR A 109 7.25 10.12 12.84
CA THR A 109 6.48 9.12 13.58
C THR A 109 5.03 9.59 13.80
N GLU A 110 4.84 10.89 14.03
CA GLU A 110 3.50 11.49 14.12
C GLU A 110 2.73 11.35 12.81
N ASP A 111 3.38 11.60 11.66
CA ASP A 111 2.78 11.41 10.33
C ASP A 111 2.45 9.94 10.07
N ALA A 112 3.33 9.03 10.47
CA ALA A 112 3.08 7.60 10.36
C ALA A 112 1.87 7.16 11.22
N ALA A 113 1.75 7.68 12.45
CA ALA A 113 0.60 7.43 13.32
C ALA A 113 -0.70 7.96 12.72
N GLU A 114 -0.67 9.16 12.12
CA GLU A 114 -1.84 9.77 11.47
C GLU A 114 -2.29 8.96 10.25
N ALA A 115 -1.34 8.41 9.46
CA ALA A 115 -1.66 7.51 8.35
C ALA A 115 -2.29 6.18 8.82
N VAL A 116 -1.83 5.64 9.95
CA VAL A 116 -2.46 4.47 10.59
C VAL A 116 -3.88 4.82 11.04
N ALA A 117 -4.06 5.97 11.70
CA ALA A 117 -5.37 6.43 12.15
C ALA A 117 -6.35 6.58 10.99
N TRP A 118 -5.94 7.23 9.90
CA TRP A 118 -6.75 7.33 8.69
C TRP A 118 -7.20 5.94 8.19
N THR A 119 -6.32 4.96 8.26
CA THR A 119 -6.64 3.60 7.79
C THR A 119 -7.74 2.97 8.67
N PHE A 120 -7.64 3.08 10.00
CA PHE A 120 -8.68 2.60 10.91
C PHE A 120 -10.04 3.26 10.68
N GLU A 121 -10.04 4.55 10.34
CA GLU A 121 -11.26 5.33 10.13
C GLU A 121 -11.93 5.04 8.78
N ASN A 122 -11.16 4.68 7.75
CA ASN A 122 -11.67 4.71 6.37
C ASN A 122 -11.67 3.35 5.66
N ILE A 123 -10.90 2.36 6.10
CA ILE A 123 -10.68 1.14 5.31
C ILE A 123 -11.94 0.32 5.07
N GLU A 124 -12.92 0.40 5.97
CA GLU A 124 -14.20 -0.30 5.84
C GLU A 124 -15.02 0.23 4.65
N GLU A 125 -14.89 1.51 4.28
CA GLU A 125 -15.54 2.09 3.09
C GLU A 125 -15.04 1.44 1.79
N PHE A 126 -13.78 0.99 1.78
CA PHE A 126 -13.18 0.25 0.67
C PHE A 126 -13.47 -1.25 0.72
N GLY A 127 -14.01 -1.72 1.84
CA GLY A 127 -14.35 -3.12 2.07
C GLY A 127 -13.31 -3.91 2.85
N GLY A 128 -12.33 -3.25 3.46
CA GLY A 128 -11.38 -3.86 4.38
C GLY A 128 -11.99 -4.16 5.75
N ASP A 129 -11.22 -4.83 6.57
CA ASP A 129 -11.54 -5.17 7.94
C ASP A 129 -10.60 -4.37 8.86
N LYS A 130 -11.15 -3.48 9.69
CA LYS A 130 -10.36 -2.64 10.60
C LYS A 130 -9.66 -3.43 11.70
N ASP A 131 -10.11 -4.66 11.97
CA ASP A 131 -9.47 -5.53 12.95
C ASP A 131 -8.30 -6.35 12.34
N LYS A 132 -7.99 -6.11 11.04
CA LYS A 132 -6.92 -6.78 10.28
C LYS A 132 -5.99 -5.78 9.61
N ILE A 133 -5.50 -4.80 10.36
CA ILE A 133 -4.54 -3.79 9.88
C ILE A 133 -3.14 -4.15 10.38
N TYR A 134 -2.19 -4.20 9.46
CA TYR A 134 -0.79 -4.52 9.72
C TYR A 134 0.11 -3.40 9.21
N ILE A 135 1.23 -3.16 9.88
CA ILE A 135 2.23 -2.19 9.47
C ILE A 135 3.52 -2.90 9.09
N ALA A 136 4.17 -2.45 8.03
CA ALA A 136 5.49 -2.91 7.61
C ALA A 136 6.28 -1.77 6.99
N GLY A 137 7.58 -1.91 6.91
CA GLY A 137 8.43 -0.88 6.31
C GLY A 137 9.86 -1.36 6.07
N HIS A 138 10.53 -0.67 5.17
CA HIS A 138 11.94 -0.93 4.87
C HIS A 138 12.84 0.13 5.52
N SER A 139 13.94 -0.29 6.17
CA SER A 139 14.94 0.63 6.74
C SER A 139 14.31 1.69 7.64
N ALA A 140 14.32 2.97 7.27
CA ALA A 140 13.67 4.06 8.01
C ALA A 140 12.16 3.80 8.23
N GLY A 141 11.46 3.18 7.27
CA GLY A 141 10.07 2.74 7.44
C GLY A 141 9.93 1.67 8.51
N GLY A 142 10.88 0.74 8.61
CA GLY A 142 10.94 -0.23 9.70
C GLY A 142 11.15 0.43 11.07
N TYR A 143 11.98 1.49 11.14
CA TYR A 143 12.11 2.31 12.35
C TYR A 143 10.76 2.93 12.75
N LEU A 144 10.00 3.49 11.80
CA LEU A 144 8.66 4.04 12.10
C LEU A 144 7.73 2.97 12.66
N CYS A 145 7.72 1.76 12.07
CA CYS A 145 6.94 0.64 12.60
C CYS A 145 7.34 0.30 14.05
N LEU A 146 8.63 0.26 14.35
CA LEU A 146 9.11 0.01 15.71
C LEU A 146 8.67 1.11 16.68
N MET A 147 8.79 2.38 16.29
CA MET A 147 8.38 3.50 17.13
C MET A 147 6.89 3.45 17.47
N LEU A 148 6.03 3.16 16.50
CA LEU A 148 4.58 3.02 16.70
C LEU A 148 4.22 1.85 17.64
N ASN A 149 5.01 0.77 17.64
CA ASN A 149 4.79 -0.38 18.51
C ASN A 149 5.36 -0.18 19.92
N LEU A 150 6.53 0.46 20.06
CA LEU A 150 7.22 0.61 21.33
C LEU A 150 6.70 1.80 22.14
N ASP A 151 6.41 2.93 21.47
CA ASP A 151 5.83 4.11 22.11
C ASP A 151 4.35 4.24 21.69
N LYS A 152 3.50 3.63 22.49
CA LYS A 152 2.06 3.59 22.26
C LYS A 152 1.37 4.96 22.33
N SER A 153 2.05 5.98 22.85
CA SER A 153 1.50 7.34 22.94
C SER A 153 1.18 7.95 21.56
N TYR A 154 1.91 7.55 20.51
CA TYR A 154 1.64 8.00 19.15
C TYR A 154 0.26 7.56 18.64
N LEU A 155 -0.09 6.28 18.81
CA LEU A 155 -1.38 5.73 18.41
C LEU A 155 -2.51 6.08 19.40
N ALA A 156 -2.19 6.19 20.68
CA ALA A 156 -3.16 6.59 21.71
C ALA A 156 -3.75 8.00 21.47
N LYS A 157 -3.02 8.91 20.84
CA LYS A 157 -3.54 10.23 20.40
C LYS A 157 -4.77 10.10 19.48
N TRP A 158 -4.89 8.97 18.79
CA TRP A 158 -5.92 8.63 17.83
C TRP A 158 -6.94 7.63 18.38
N ASN A 159 -6.92 7.37 19.70
CA ASN A 159 -7.74 6.35 20.37
C ASN A 159 -7.53 4.92 19.83
N ILE A 160 -6.34 4.63 19.32
CA ILE A 160 -5.95 3.29 18.86
C ILE A 160 -5.12 2.62 19.95
N ASP A 161 -5.58 1.43 20.38
CA ASP A 161 -4.81 0.59 21.30
C ASP A 161 -3.85 -0.31 20.50
N ALA A 162 -2.55 -0.04 20.61
CA ALA A 162 -1.51 -0.84 19.97
C ALA A 162 -1.31 -2.24 20.61
N ASN A 163 -2.13 -2.64 21.58
CA ASN A 163 -2.12 -4.00 22.16
C ASN A 163 -3.27 -4.88 21.67
N SER A 164 -4.19 -4.33 20.93
CA SER A 164 -5.36 -5.05 20.40
C SER A 164 -5.07 -5.80 19.10
#